data_4b4ebaba59bb4011790cc9bccc51ffa1
#
_entry.id   4b4ebaba59bb4011790cc9bccc51ffa1
#
_cell.length_a   1.000
_cell.length_b   1.000
_cell.length_c   1.000
_cell.angle_alpha   90.00
_cell.angle_beta   90.00
_cell.angle_gamma   90.00
#
_symmetry.space_group_name_H-M   'P 1'
#
loop_
_entity.id
_entity.type
_entity.pdbx_description
1 polymer ?
#
loop_
_entity_poly.entity_id
_entity_poly.type
_entity_poly.pdbx_seq_one_letter_code
_entity_poly.pdbx_strand_id
1 'polypeptide(L)'
;METSDTQRRLDAVLRADAQEVARRTLRHKFGRLSNRRIIATLRAALPADLQTELADGELLDRWFAEYANAVDRLRSENRYSQAS
;
A
#
# COMPACT_ATOMS: atom_id res chain seq x y z
N MET A 1 -12.84 -8.10 19.53
CA MET A 1 -13.60 -8.04 18.28
C MET A 1 -12.83 -8.67 17.15
N GLU A 2 -13.45 -9.60 16.49
CA GLU A 2 -12.77 -10.26 15.39
C GLU A 2 -12.84 -9.43 14.13
N THR A 3 -11.69 -9.21 13.53
CA THR A 3 -11.62 -8.59 12.21
C THR A 3 -12.11 -9.63 11.21
N SER A 4 -13.03 -9.26 10.32
CA SER A 4 -13.53 -10.21 9.33
C SER A 4 -12.42 -10.67 8.39
N ASP A 5 -12.57 -11.86 7.84
CA ASP A 5 -11.60 -12.38 6.86
C ASP A 5 -11.50 -11.46 5.64
N THR A 6 -12.61 -10.87 5.23
CA THR A 6 -12.65 -9.89 4.15
C THR A 6 -11.73 -8.71 4.44
N GLN A 7 -11.81 -8.16 5.65
CA GLN A 7 -10.96 -7.04 6.07
C GLN A 7 -9.48 -7.44 6.07
N ARG A 8 -9.16 -8.62 6.60
CA ARG A 8 -7.77 -9.09 6.64
C ARG A 8 -7.19 -9.27 5.24
N ARG A 9 -7.96 -9.87 4.35
CA ARG A 9 -7.52 -10.09 2.98
C ARG A 9 -7.32 -8.77 2.25
N LEU A 10 -8.24 -7.83 2.46
CA LEU A 10 -8.15 -6.51 1.86
C LEU A 10 -6.90 -5.77 2.36
N ASP A 11 -6.69 -5.75 3.68
CA ASP A 11 -5.53 -5.10 4.29
C ASP A 11 -4.22 -5.72 3.81
N ALA A 12 -4.18 -7.04 3.65
CA ALA A 12 -2.99 -7.73 3.17
C ALA A 12 -2.62 -7.29 1.75
N VAL A 13 -3.61 -7.17 0.86
CA VAL A 13 -3.37 -6.73 -0.52
C VAL A 13 -2.88 -5.28 -0.54
N LEU A 14 -3.54 -4.40 0.21
CA LEU A 14 -3.18 -2.99 0.27
C LEU A 14 -1.77 -2.80 0.82
N ARG A 15 -1.44 -3.53 1.88
CA ARG A 15 -0.13 -3.46 2.50
C ARG A 15 0.97 -3.94 1.56
N ALA A 16 0.75 -5.08 0.90
CA ALA A 16 1.73 -5.63 -0.04
C ALA A 16 2.00 -4.67 -1.19
N ASP A 17 0.96 -4.11 -1.78
CA ASP A 17 1.08 -3.16 -2.88
C ASP A 17 1.79 -1.88 -2.43
N ALA A 18 1.40 -1.33 -1.29
CA ALA A 18 1.99 -0.10 -0.76
C ALA A 18 3.47 -0.29 -0.43
N GLN A 19 3.84 -1.45 0.12
CA GLN A 19 5.25 -1.76 0.41
C GLN A 19 6.07 -1.85 -0.86
N GLU A 20 5.54 -2.48 -1.89
CA GLU A 20 6.21 -2.60 -3.18
C GLU A 20 6.44 -1.23 -3.81
N VAL A 21 5.42 -0.37 -3.82
CA VAL A 21 5.53 0.98 -4.37
C VAL A 21 6.53 1.81 -3.54
N ALA A 22 6.51 1.68 -2.22
CA ALA A 22 7.44 2.39 -1.35
C ALA A 22 8.89 2.00 -1.66
N ARG A 23 9.15 0.71 -1.85
CA ARG A 23 10.50 0.24 -2.20
C ARG A 23 10.96 0.83 -3.52
N ARG A 24 10.08 0.84 -4.53
CA ARG A 24 10.40 1.40 -5.84
C ARG A 24 10.66 2.89 -5.77
N THR A 25 9.84 3.61 -5.02
CA THR A 25 9.99 5.04 -4.84
C THR A 25 11.34 5.40 -4.22
N LEU A 26 11.73 4.68 -3.18
CA LEU A 26 13.01 4.94 -2.52
C LEU A 26 14.21 4.53 -3.36
N ARG A 27 14.04 3.52 -4.21
CA ARG A 27 15.13 3.00 -5.02
C ARG A 27 15.37 3.82 -6.29
N HIS A 28 14.31 4.27 -6.95
CA HIS A 28 14.39 4.83 -8.29
C HIS A 28 13.89 6.27 -8.45
N LYS A 29 13.51 6.92 -7.37
CA LYS A 29 12.95 8.28 -7.43
C LYS A 29 11.81 8.39 -8.44
N PHE A 30 10.79 7.59 -8.25
CA PHE A 30 9.61 7.60 -9.11
C PHE A 30 8.95 8.97 -9.15
N GLY A 31 8.47 9.33 -10.32
CA GLY A 31 7.51 10.41 -10.44
C GLY A 31 6.23 10.06 -9.69
N ARG A 32 5.41 11.07 -9.40
CA ARG A 32 4.15 10.90 -8.70
C ARG A 32 3.22 9.97 -9.47
N LEU A 33 2.74 8.93 -8.79
CA LEU A 33 1.66 8.11 -9.34
C LEU A 33 0.35 8.86 -9.18
N SER A 34 -0.48 8.87 -10.24
CA SER A 34 -1.81 9.46 -10.13
C SER A 34 -2.71 8.58 -9.27
N ASN A 35 -3.68 9.21 -8.59
CA ASN A 35 -4.64 8.46 -7.77
C ASN A 35 -5.41 7.45 -8.61
N ARG A 36 -5.77 7.80 -9.83
CA ARG A 36 -6.46 6.90 -10.76
C ARG A 36 -5.64 5.64 -11.02
N ARG A 37 -4.34 5.80 -11.21
CA ARG A 37 -3.45 4.67 -11.48
C ARG A 37 -3.31 3.76 -10.28
N ILE A 38 -3.20 4.35 -9.09
CA ILE A 38 -3.15 3.59 -7.84
C ILE A 38 -4.43 2.75 -7.68
N ILE A 39 -5.59 3.37 -7.88
CA ILE A 39 -6.88 2.69 -7.77
C ILE A 39 -6.97 1.55 -8.78
N ALA A 40 -6.60 1.79 -10.03
CA ALA A 40 -6.67 0.78 -11.08
C ALA A 40 -5.79 -0.42 -10.74
N THR A 41 -4.58 -0.17 -10.27
CA THR A 41 -3.65 -1.23 -9.87
C THR A 41 -4.18 -2.04 -8.70
N LEU A 42 -4.73 -1.36 -7.69
CA LEU A 42 -5.29 -2.02 -6.52
C LEU A 42 -6.49 -2.88 -6.88
N ARG A 43 -7.39 -2.37 -7.70
CA ARG A 43 -8.57 -3.13 -8.10
C ARG A 43 -8.18 -4.36 -8.93
N ALA A 44 -7.18 -4.22 -9.77
CA ALA A 44 -6.67 -5.37 -10.54
C ALA A 44 -6.02 -6.43 -9.63
N ALA A 45 -5.40 -6.01 -8.54
CA ALA A 45 -4.76 -6.92 -7.59
C ALA A 45 -5.76 -7.58 -6.64
N LEU A 46 -6.91 -6.97 -6.41
CA LEU A 46 -7.91 -7.50 -5.49
C LEU A 46 -8.68 -8.66 -6.13
N PRO A 47 -8.97 -9.73 -5.34
CA PRO A 47 -9.88 -10.78 -5.80
C PRO A 47 -11.25 -10.20 -6.14
N ALA A 48 -11.99 -10.87 -7.03
CA ALA A 48 -13.27 -10.37 -7.53
C ALA A 48 -14.26 -10.04 -6.39
N ASP A 49 -14.26 -10.83 -5.33
CA ASP A 49 -15.15 -10.61 -4.19
C ASP A 49 -14.79 -9.39 -3.35
N LEU A 50 -13.56 -8.90 -3.48
CA LEU A 50 -13.08 -7.74 -2.72
C LEU A 50 -13.07 -6.43 -3.52
N GLN A 51 -13.24 -6.52 -4.84
CA GLN A 51 -13.10 -5.34 -5.70
C GLN A 51 -14.12 -4.25 -5.44
N THR A 52 -15.28 -4.61 -4.91
CA THR A 52 -16.37 -3.66 -4.64
C THR A 52 -16.59 -3.37 -3.15
N GLU A 53 -15.73 -3.90 -2.27
CA GLU A 53 -15.88 -3.71 -0.82
C GLU A 53 -15.67 -2.28 -0.36
N LEU A 54 -14.80 -1.55 -1.02
CA LEU A 54 -14.49 -0.17 -0.67
C LEU A 54 -14.70 0.76 -1.85
N ALA A 55 -15.20 1.95 -1.56
CA ALA A 55 -15.25 3.03 -2.53
C ALA A 55 -13.82 3.50 -2.84
N ASP A 56 -13.63 4.16 -3.98
CA ASP A 56 -12.30 4.61 -4.42
C ASP A 56 -11.60 5.48 -3.37
N GLY A 57 -12.34 6.41 -2.75
CA GLY A 57 -11.77 7.29 -1.73
C GLY A 57 -11.26 6.55 -0.51
N GLU A 58 -12.04 5.57 -0.01
CA GLU A 58 -11.63 4.75 1.13
C GLU A 58 -10.44 3.87 0.78
N LEU A 59 -10.45 3.31 -0.43
CA LEU A 59 -9.36 2.48 -0.90
C LEU A 59 -8.05 3.26 -0.92
N LEU A 60 -8.08 4.49 -1.45
CA LEU A 60 -6.93 5.37 -1.47
C LEU A 60 -6.46 5.75 -0.06
N ASP A 61 -7.38 6.11 0.82
CA ASP A 61 -7.03 6.51 2.18
C ASP A 61 -6.30 5.39 2.91
N ARG A 62 -6.80 4.17 2.82
CA ARG A 62 -6.16 3.02 3.44
C ARG A 62 -4.81 2.70 2.81
N TRP A 63 -4.74 2.78 1.49
CA TRP A 63 -3.49 2.55 0.78
C TRP A 63 -2.42 3.56 1.19
N PHE A 64 -2.76 4.85 1.26
CA PHE A 64 -1.81 5.89 1.64
C PHE A 64 -1.32 5.71 3.08
N ALA A 65 -2.20 5.26 3.99
CA ALA A 65 -1.78 4.96 5.36
C ALA A 65 -0.73 3.86 5.38
N GLU A 66 -0.94 2.79 4.63
CA GLU A 66 0.03 1.70 4.52
C GLU A 66 1.32 2.15 3.84
N TYR A 67 1.19 2.99 2.81
CA TYR A 67 2.34 3.53 2.10
C TYR A 67 3.21 4.38 3.02
N ALA A 68 2.60 5.27 3.80
CA ALA A 68 3.34 6.12 4.74
C ALA A 68 4.08 5.27 5.78
N ASN A 69 3.42 4.25 6.31
CA ASN A 69 4.04 3.33 7.26
C ASN A 69 5.21 2.58 6.63
N ALA A 70 5.05 2.13 5.38
CA ALA A 70 6.11 1.41 4.68
C ALA A 70 7.32 2.32 4.42
N VAL A 71 7.09 3.56 4.03
CA VAL A 71 8.18 4.53 3.80
C VAL A 71 8.94 4.79 5.10
N ASP A 72 8.23 5.01 6.19
CA ASP A 72 8.87 5.25 7.49
C ASP A 72 9.71 4.07 7.92
N ARG A 73 9.19 2.85 7.74
CA ARG A 73 9.92 1.64 8.09
C ARG A 73 11.19 1.49 7.26
N LEU A 74 11.10 1.69 5.96
CA LEU A 74 12.25 1.58 5.07
C LEU A 74 13.32 2.63 5.36
N ARG A 75 12.91 3.84 5.68
CA ARG A 75 13.84 4.90 6.07
C ARG A 75 14.56 4.56 7.38
N SER A 76 13.84 4.00 8.34
CA SER A 76 14.43 3.57 9.59
C SER A 76 15.47 2.47 9.38
N GLU A 77 15.15 1.49 8.53
CA GLU A 77 16.07 0.42 8.19
C GLU A 77 17.34 0.95 7.53
N ASN A 78 17.20 1.92 6.61
CA ASN A 78 18.34 2.54 5.96
C ASN A 78 19.23 3.29 6.94
N ARG A 79 18.64 3.99 7.92
CA ARG A 79 19.39 4.67 8.95
C ARG A 79 20.22 3.70 9.77
N TYR A 80 19.64 2.58 10.16
CA TYR A 80 20.34 1.55 10.91
C TYR A 80 21.51 0.99 10.11
N SER A 81 21.31 0.71 8.83
CA SER A 81 22.34 0.21 7.96
C SER A 81 23.51 1.20 7.83
N GLN A 82 23.21 2.49 7.75
CA GLN A 82 24.23 3.52 7.62
C GLN A 82 24.95 3.82 8.94
N ALA A 83 24.30 3.60 10.05
CA ALA A 83 24.86 3.86 11.36
C ALA A 83 25.81 2.75 11.83
N SER A 84 25.69 1.59 11.26
CA SER A 84 26.59 0.48 11.58
C SER A 84 27.83 0.50 10.67
#